data_b9e71233a9e49940f9fe31ae0dd60681
#
_entry.id   b9e71233a9e49940f9fe31ae0dd60681
#
_cell.length_a   1.000
_cell.length_b   1.000
_cell.length_c   1.000
_cell.angle_alpha   90.00
_cell.angle_beta   90.00
_cell.angle_gamma   90.00
#
_symmetry.space_group_name_H-M   'P 1'
#
loop_
_entity.id
_entity.type
_entity.pdbx_description
1 polymer ?
#
loop_
_entity_poly.entity_id
_entity_poly.type
_entity_poly.pdbx_seq_one_letter_code
_entity_poly.pdbx_strand_id
1 'polypeptide(L)'
;MKNQILKRFFFLVFLSLCTYAQAQSIKGTVSDASGPLPGASIVVKGTNNGATSDIDGNFLLENIASDAVLQISYVGYAAQEVAVNGKTIINVVLVEDADSLEEVVVVGYGSKKKSLVTGAISSIKSEDMQNSGATRVEQAIQGKVSGISVLTNSGSPGAGSKIRIRGTGSNGNADPIYIVDGMKTYSIDNIDGGDIESIEILKDAASSAIYGTEGANGVVIVTTKSGRNYDKPLISYNSQFGVQSERSKMELMNESQYRTYLNEAGVQNIPSNGIDTNWLNEVFEDAWMEKHHLSFAGGTEKSTYLLSGSIQIKMVLLV
;
A
#
# COMPACT_ATOMS: atom_id res chain seq x y z
N MET A 1 33.85 -54.96 -18.37
CA MET A 1 33.01 -54.73 -19.57
C MET A 1 31.58 -54.28 -19.23
N LYS A 2 30.86 -54.86 -18.25
CA LYS A 2 29.48 -54.55 -17.90
C LYS A 2 29.27 -53.05 -17.49
N ASN A 3 30.18 -52.46 -16.76
CA ASN A 3 30.05 -51.05 -16.27
C ASN A 3 30.31 -49.99 -17.38
N GLN A 4 31.00 -50.34 -18.43
CA GLN A 4 31.24 -49.46 -19.57
C GLN A 4 29.99 -49.40 -20.48
N ILE A 5 29.28 -50.50 -20.61
CA ILE A 5 28.04 -50.59 -21.41
C ILE A 5 26.94 -49.81 -20.70
N LEU A 6 26.82 -49.92 -19.37
CA LEU A 6 25.82 -49.21 -18.56
C LEU A 6 26.08 -47.68 -18.61
N LYS A 7 27.32 -47.20 -18.53
CA LYS A 7 27.68 -45.80 -18.68
C LYS A 7 27.36 -45.26 -20.09
N ARG A 8 27.59 -46.04 -21.11
CA ARG A 8 27.24 -45.65 -22.50
C ARG A 8 25.74 -45.61 -22.72
N PHE A 9 25.00 -46.54 -22.12
CA PHE A 9 23.51 -46.53 -22.16
C PHE A 9 22.93 -45.32 -21.44
N PHE A 10 23.42 -44.97 -20.25
CA PHE A 10 23.02 -43.76 -19.53
C PHE A 10 23.37 -42.49 -20.27
N PHE A 11 24.52 -42.45 -20.94
CA PHE A 11 24.93 -41.30 -21.75
C PHE A 11 24.06 -41.12 -22.99
N LEU A 12 23.66 -42.23 -23.65
CA LEU A 12 22.72 -42.22 -24.77
C LEU A 12 21.30 -41.83 -24.37
N VAL A 13 20.83 -42.28 -23.22
CA VAL A 13 19.51 -41.87 -22.66
C VAL A 13 19.55 -40.40 -22.28
N PHE A 14 20.63 -39.89 -21.67
CA PHE A 14 20.78 -38.48 -21.35
C PHE A 14 20.87 -37.62 -22.60
N LEU A 15 21.55 -38.06 -23.66
CA LEU A 15 21.64 -37.35 -24.94
C LEU A 15 20.26 -37.30 -25.65
N SER A 16 19.43 -38.33 -25.51
CA SER A 16 18.09 -38.37 -26.12
C SER A 16 17.06 -37.45 -25.37
N LEU A 17 17.27 -37.14 -24.10
CA LEU A 17 16.45 -36.19 -23.36
C LEU A 17 16.69 -34.72 -23.74
N CYS A 18 17.84 -34.38 -24.32
CA CYS A 18 18.19 -33.02 -24.71
C CYS A 18 17.51 -32.55 -26.02
N THR A 19 16.76 -33.38 -26.73
CA THR A 19 16.30 -33.03 -28.09
C THR A 19 14.87 -32.47 -28.18
N TYR A 20 14.20 -32.16 -27.06
CA TYR A 20 12.80 -31.71 -27.10
C TYR A 20 12.58 -30.22 -26.76
N ALA A 21 13.58 -29.39 -26.68
CA ALA A 21 13.38 -27.96 -26.61
C ALA A 21 13.12 -27.39 -28.02
N GLN A 22 11.94 -27.56 -28.56
CA GLN A 22 11.52 -26.86 -29.78
C GLN A 22 11.21 -25.40 -29.41
N ALA A 23 12.21 -24.54 -29.52
CA ALA A 23 12.00 -23.11 -29.50
C ALA A 23 11.34 -22.71 -30.83
N GLN A 24 10.16 -22.13 -30.76
CA GLN A 24 9.46 -21.61 -31.95
C GLN A 24 9.45 -20.09 -31.94
N SER A 25 9.30 -19.49 -33.12
CA SER A 25 9.00 -18.07 -33.26
C SER A 25 7.49 -17.86 -33.38
N ILE A 26 7.01 -16.86 -32.67
CA ILE A 26 5.58 -16.47 -32.68
C ILE A 26 5.51 -15.08 -33.27
N LYS A 27 4.62 -14.91 -34.25
CA LYS A 27 4.26 -13.62 -34.82
C LYS A 27 2.77 -13.38 -34.63
N GLY A 28 2.38 -12.12 -34.64
CA GLY A 28 0.97 -11.77 -34.49
C GLY A 28 0.73 -10.29 -34.54
N THR A 29 -0.51 -9.91 -34.28
CA THR A 29 -0.93 -8.52 -34.24
C THR A 29 -1.63 -8.21 -32.93
N VAL A 30 -1.38 -7.00 -32.41
CA VAL A 30 -2.13 -6.43 -31.29
C VAL A 30 -2.96 -5.28 -31.84
N SER A 31 -4.27 -5.33 -31.61
CA SER A 31 -5.21 -4.32 -32.09
C SER A 31 -6.30 -4.05 -31.05
N ASP A 32 -7.07 -3.02 -31.25
CA ASP A 32 -8.34 -2.77 -30.55
C ASP A 32 -9.51 -2.73 -31.55
N ALA A 33 -10.67 -2.21 -31.11
CA ALA A 33 -11.85 -2.01 -31.98
C ALA A 33 -11.65 -0.93 -33.03
N SER A 34 -10.67 -0.04 -32.87
CA SER A 34 -10.39 1.12 -33.73
C SER A 34 -9.26 0.86 -34.72
N GLY A 35 -8.37 -0.11 -34.44
CA GLY A 35 -7.25 -0.44 -35.32
C GLY A 35 -6.02 -1.05 -34.61
N PRO A 36 -4.86 -1.08 -35.28
CA PRO A 36 -3.64 -1.62 -34.70
C PRO A 36 -3.11 -0.76 -33.54
N LEU A 37 -2.54 -1.40 -32.51
CA LEU A 37 -1.96 -0.76 -31.34
C LEU A 37 -0.42 -0.79 -31.41
N PRO A 38 0.24 0.31 -31.80
CA PRO A 38 1.69 0.40 -31.81
C PRO A 38 2.25 0.59 -30.40
N GLY A 39 3.36 -0.09 -30.11
CA GLY A 39 4.04 0.02 -28.80
C GLY A 39 3.44 -0.82 -27.69
N ALA A 40 2.52 -1.74 -27.98
CA ALA A 40 2.03 -2.70 -26.99
C ALA A 40 3.19 -3.61 -26.55
N SER A 41 3.26 -3.91 -25.25
CA SER A 41 4.27 -4.79 -24.67
C SER A 41 3.77 -6.24 -24.65
N ILE A 42 4.55 -7.15 -25.21
CA ILE A 42 4.29 -8.59 -25.25
C ILE A 42 5.43 -9.30 -24.53
N VAL A 43 5.16 -9.92 -23.38
CA VAL A 43 6.17 -10.57 -22.53
C VAL A 43 5.78 -12.01 -22.28
N VAL A 44 6.74 -12.91 -22.33
CA VAL A 44 6.53 -14.30 -21.92
C VAL A 44 6.52 -14.38 -20.41
N LYS A 45 5.38 -14.78 -19.84
CA LYS A 45 5.15 -14.83 -18.38
C LYS A 45 6.24 -15.64 -17.66
N GLY A 46 6.83 -15.03 -16.63
CA GLY A 46 7.90 -15.66 -15.84
C GLY A 46 9.30 -15.60 -16.46
N THR A 47 9.48 -14.86 -17.56
CA THR A 47 10.77 -14.67 -18.21
C THR A 47 11.03 -13.19 -18.53
N ASN A 48 12.24 -12.87 -18.95
CA ASN A 48 12.59 -11.54 -19.49
C ASN A 48 12.50 -11.46 -21.03
N ASN A 49 11.92 -12.50 -21.66
CA ASN A 49 11.78 -12.52 -23.12
C ASN A 49 10.50 -11.77 -23.50
N GLY A 50 10.64 -10.72 -24.30
CA GLY A 50 9.52 -9.87 -24.72
C GLY A 50 9.83 -9.09 -25.99
N ALA A 51 8.76 -8.55 -26.59
CA ALA A 51 8.81 -7.68 -27.76
C ALA A 51 7.80 -6.54 -27.61
N THR A 52 7.91 -5.53 -28.45
CA THR A 52 6.91 -4.47 -28.61
C THR A 52 6.31 -4.53 -30.00
N SER A 53 5.03 -4.18 -30.13
CA SER A 53 4.38 -4.09 -31.45
C SER A 53 4.89 -2.89 -32.25
N ASP A 54 4.97 -3.06 -33.55
CA ASP A 54 5.34 -2.00 -34.52
C ASP A 54 4.15 -1.04 -34.82
N ILE A 55 4.35 -0.14 -35.78
CA ILE A 55 3.33 0.86 -36.17
C ILE A 55 2.05 0.24 -36.73
N ASP A 56 2.12 -0.97 -37.26
CA ASP A 56 0.99 -1.74 -37.79
C ASP A 56 0.47 -2.75 -36.77
N GLY A 57 0.93 -2.66 -35.48
CA GLY A 57 0.53 -3.56 -34.41
C GLY A 57 1.18 -4.94 -34.45
N ASN A 58 2.11 -5.21 -35.39
CA ASN A 58 2.73 -6.53 -35.51
C ASN A 58 3.82 -6.73 -34.46
N PHE A 59 3.99 -7.96 -34.01
CA PHE A 59 5.09 -8.36 -33.13
C PHE A 59 5.71 -9.68 -33.57
N LEU A 60 6.98 -9.89 -33.20
CA LEU A 60 7.72 -11.11 -33.36
C LEU A 60 8.45 -11.47 -32.07
N LEU A 61 8.19 -12.67 -31.57
CA LEU A 61 8.89 -13.24 -30.43
C LEU A 61 9.60 -14.52 -30.87
N GLU A 62 10.86 -14.64 -30.50
CA GLU A 62 11.70 -15.80 -30.81
C GLU A 62 12.01 -16.61 -29.55
N ASN A 63 12.35 -17.87 -29.74
CA ASN A 63 12.75 -18.79 -28.68
C ASN A 63 11.67 -18.98 -27.59
N ILE A 64 10.43 -19.23 -28.01
CA ILE A 64 9.28 -19.42 -27.14
C ILE A 64 8.97 -20.90 -26.99
N ALA A 65 8.74 -21.35 -25.74
CA ALA A 65 8.27 -22.69 -25.46
C ALA A 65 6.82 -22.86 -25.95
N SER A 66 6.47 -24.06 -26.44
CA SER A 66 5.14 -24.32 -27.01
C SER A 66 3.98 -24.19 -25.99
N ASP A 67 4.28 -24.31 -24.71
CA ASP A 67 3.36 -24.20 -23.58
C ASP A 67 3.40 -22.83 -22.86
N ALA A 68 4.16 -21.87 -23.40
CA ALA A 68 4.30 -20.56 -22.81
C ALA A 68 2.97 -19.77 -22.77
N VAL A 69 2.88 -18.84 -21.85
CA VAL A 69 1.79 -17.86 -21.74
C VAL A 69 2.35 -16.49 -22.06
N LEU A 70 1.77 -15.79 -23.01
CA LEU A 70 2.10 -14.42 -23.35
C LEU A 70 1.23 -13.48 -22.49
N GLN A 71 1.85 -12.50 -21.87
CA GLN A 71 1.18 -11.38 -21.24
C GLN A 71 1.31 -10.16 -22.13
N ILE A 72 0.18 -9.67 -22.62
CA ILE A 72 0.09 -8.54 -23.51
C ILE A 72 -0.51 -7.37 -22.75
N SER A 73 0.17 -6.22 -22.77
CA SER A 73 -0.27 -5.02 -22.07
C SER A 73 -0.01 -3.77 -22.92
N TYR A 74 -0.93 -2.82 -22.82
CA TYR A 74 -0.82 -1.51 -23.44
C TYR A 74 -1.44 -0.45 -22.52
N VAL A 75 -0.90 0.76 -22.56
CA VAL A 75 -1.40 1.85 -21.69
C VAL A 75 -2.83 2.16 -22.06
N GLY A 76 -3.77 2.02 -21.09
CA GLY A 76 -5.19 2.23 -21.32
C GLY A 76 -6.01 0.99 -21.64
N TYR A 77 -5.40 -0.17 -21.62
CA TYR A 77 -6.06 -1.41 -21.97
C TYR A 77 -5.88 -2.47 -20.88
N ALA A 78 -6.87 -3.31 -20.69
CA ALA A 78 -6.78 -4.44 -19.77
C ALA A 78 -5.69 -5.41 -20.26
N ALA A 79 -4.76 -5.76 -19.38
CA ALA A 79 -3.74 -6.73 -19.69
C ALA A 79 -4.37 -8.11 -19.95
N GLN A 80 -3.98 -8.77 -21.04
CA GLN A 80 -4.52 -10.05 -21.45
C GLN A 80 -3.43 -11.13 -21.43
N GLU A 81 -3.76 -12.30 -20.87
CA GLU A 81 -2.91 -13.47 -20.92
C GLU A 81 -3.40 -14.45 -22.00
N VAL A 82 -2.50 -14.84 -22.90
CA VAL A 82 -2.80 -15.74 -24.01
C VAL A 82 -1.84 -16.93 -24.00
N ALA A 83 -2.37 -18.14 -23.87
CA ALA A 83 -1.57 -19.36 -23.97
C ALA A 83 -1.18 -19.63 -25.43
N VAL A 84 0.08 -19.91 -25.65
CA VAL A 84 0.65 -20.18 -26.99
C VAL A 84 0.08 -21.48 -27.58
N ASN A 85 0.05 -22.56 -26.78
CA ASN A 85 -0.49 -23.86 -27.19
C ASN A 85 0.02 -24.35 -28.57
N GLY A 86 1.32 -24.13 -28.85
CA GLY A 86 1.94 -24.52 -30.12
C GLY A 86 1.56 -23.68 -31.35
N LYS A 87 0.80 -22.58 -31.16
CA LYS A 87 0.45 -21.67 -32.26
C LYS A 87 1.64 -20.80 -32.66
N THR A 88 1.84 -20.62 -33.96
CA THR A 88 2.88 -19.74 -34.50
C THR A 88 2.38 -18.34 -34.87
N ILE A 89 1.05 -18.18 -34.90
CA ILE A 89 0.38 -16.88 -35.16
C ILE A 89 -0.63 -16.63 -34.06
N ILE A 90 -0.51 -15.48 -33.37
CA ILE A 90 -1.41 -15.08 -32.28
C ILE A 90 -1.82 -13.63 -32.52
N ASN A 91 -3.08 -13.43 -32.83
CA ASN A 91 -3.68 -12.09 -32.96
C ASN A 91 -4.51 -11.81 -31.71
N VAL A 92 -4.32 -10.64 -31.11
CA VAL A 92 -4.95 -10.25 -29.85
C VAL A 92 -5.67 -8.94 -30.04
N VAL A 93 -6.92 -8.90 -29.60
CA VAL A 93 -7.72 -7.67 -29.55
C VAL A 93 -7.80 -7.26 -28.09
N LEU A 94 -7.16 -6.15 -27.73
CA LEU A 94 -7.24 -5.59 -26.40
C LEU A 94 -8.54 -4.79 -26.24
N VAL A 95 -9.09 -4.86 -25.04
CA VAL A 95 -10.27 -4.07 -24.65
C VAL A 95 -9.78 -2.90 -23.81
N GLU A 96 -10.28 -1.69 -24.12
CA GLU A 96 -9.99 -0.52 -23.29
C GLU A 96 -10.38 -0.80 -21.84
N ASP A 97 -9.44 -0.57 -20.96
CA ASP A 97 -9.68 -0.65 -19.52
C ASP A 97 -10.08 0.75 -19.04
N ALA A 98 -11.37 1.01 -19.08
CA ALA A 98 -11.93 2.28 -18.62
C ALA A 98 -11.65 2.54 -17.13
N ASP A 99 -11.35 1.50 -16.34
CA ASP A 99 -11.06 1.60 -14.90
C ASP A 99 -9.58 1.87 -14.60
N SER A 100 -8.67 1.61 -15.54
CA SER A 100 -7.20 1.64 -15.25
C SER A 100 -6.52 2.97 -15.50
N LEU A 101 -7.16 3.96 -16.12
CA LEU A 101 -6.48 5.18 -16.58
C LEU A 101 -6.95 6.50 -15.99
N GLU A 102 -8.02 6.51 -15.27
CA GLU A 102 -8.51 7.76 -14.70
C GLU A 102 -8.63 7.65 -13.18
N GLU A 103 -7.55 8.01 -12.51
CA GLU A 103 -7.63 8.24 -11.06
C GLU A 103 -8.66 9.36 -10.82
N VAL A 104 -9.84 8.93 -10.38
CA VAL A 104 -10.91 9.82 -9.99
C VAL A 104 -10.65 10.24 -8.55
N VAL A 105 -10.56 11.52 -8.30
CA VAL A 105 -10.44 12.08 -6.96
C VAL A 105 -11.75 12.70 -6.53
N VAL A 106 -12.14 12.48 -5.30
CA VAL A 106 -13.29 13.14 -4.70
C VAL A 106 -12.91 14.58 -4.38
N VAL A 107 -13.63 15.51 -4.95
CA VAL A 107 -13.41 16.95 -4.75
C VAL A 107 -14.73 17.60 -4.36
N GLY A 108 -14.82 18.02 -3.12
CA GLY A 108 -16.03 18.67 -2.62
C GLY A 108 -17.23 17.72 -2.60
N TYR A 109 -18.29 18.08 -3.32
CA TYR A 109 -19.52 17.29 -3.38
C TYR A 109 -19.60 16.41 -4.65
N GLY A 110 -18.47 16.11 -5.27
CA GLY A 110 -18.46 15.28 -6.48
C GLY A 110 -17.10 14.68 -6.76
N SER A 111 -17.06 13.77 -7.72
CA SER A 111 -15.82 13.15 -8.21
C SER A 111 -15.38 13.85 -9.50
N LYS A 112 -14.08 14.12 -9.62
CA LYS A 112 -13.45 14.64 -10.82
C LYS A 112 -12.23 13.81 -11.18
N LYS A 113 -11.93 13.75 -12.48
CA LYS A 113 -10.68 13.16 -12.95
C LYS A 113 -9.50 13.93 -12.36
N LYS A 114 -8.53 13.26 -11.79
CA LYS A 114 -7.34 13.88 -11.17
C LYS A 114 -6.62 14.82 -12.15
N SER A 115 -6.60 14.45 -13.43
CA SER A 115 -6.00 15.26 -14.49
C SER A 115 -6.69 16.61 -14.71
N LEU A 116 -7.95 16.76 -14.30
CA LEU A 116 -8.75 17.99 -14.44
C LEU A 116 -8.68 18.86 -13.17
N VAL A 117 -8.00 18.40 -12.12
CA VAL A 117 -7.89 19.14 -10.88
C VAL A 117 -6.59 19.92 -10.88
N THR A 118 -6.71 21.25 -10.94
CA THR A 118 -5.56 22.17 -10.97
C THR A 118 -4.94 22.43 -9.59
N GLY A 119 -5.57 21.95 -8.51
CA GLY A 119 -5.12 22.13 -7.14
C GLY A 119 -4.10 21.08 -6.67
N ALA A 120 -3.35 21.39 -5.59
CA ALA A 120 -2.42 20.45 -4.98
C ALA A 120 -3.17 19.40 -4.14
N ILE A 121 -3.67 18.36 -4.81
CA ILE A 121 -4.34 17.22 -4.19
C ILE A 121 -3.35 16.05 -4.11
N SER A 122 -3.33 15.39 -2.96
CA SER A 122 -2.63 14.11 -2.79
C SER A 122 -3.63 13.04 -2.43
N SER A 123 -3.56 11.92 -3.11
CA SER A 123 -4.40 10.75 -2.88
C SER A 123 -3.56 9.61 -2.30
N ILE A 124 -4.13 8.90 -1.34
CA ILE A 124 -3.57 7.70 -0.72
C ILE A 124 -4.60 6.61 -0.86
N LYS A 125 -4.22 5.47 -1.42
CA LYS A 125 -5.10 4.32 -1.61
C LYS A 125 -5.07 3.37 -0.41
N SER A 126 -6.10 2.54 -0.30
CA SER A 126 -6.23 1.52 0.75
C SER A 126 -4.98 0.64 0.89
N GLU A 127 -4.39 0.22 -0.22
CA GLU A 127 -3.21 -0.64 -0.25
C GLU A 127 -2.00 0.00 0.43
N ASP A 128 -1.79 1.31 0.21
CA ASP A 128 -0.72 2.07 0.84
C ASP A 128 -0.87 2.16 2.36
N MET A 129 -2.10 2.23 2.84
CA MET A 129 -2.40 2.29 4.27
C MET A 129 -2.20 0.94 4.96
N GLN A 130 -2.67 -0.15 4.35
CA GLN A 130 -2.55 -1.50 4.89
C GLN A 130 -1.09 -1.93 5.06
N ASN A 131 -0.23 -1.56 4.11
CA ASN A 131 1.20 -1.90 4.12
C ASN A 131 2.03 -1.06 5.12
N SER A 132 1.44 -0.05 5.76
CA SER A 132 2.18 0.85 6.64
C SER A 132 2.49 0.29 8.03
N GLY A 133 1.83 -0.80 8.44
CA GLY A 133 1.90 -1.31 9.82
C GLY A 133 1.29 -0.36 10.86
N ALA A 134 0.72 0.76 10.43
CA ALA A 134 0.11 1.74 11.31
C ALA A 134 -1.20 1.21 11.88
N THR A 135 -1.42 1.46 13.16
CA THR A 135 -2.65 1.06 13.84
C THR A 135 -3.80 2.04 13.61
N ARG A 136 -3.48 3.28 13.20
CA ARG A 136 -4.43 4.38 12.99
C ARG A 136 -4.24 4.98 11.60
N VAL A 137 -5.34 5.50 11.07
CA VAL A 137 -5.39 6.11 9.74
C VAL A 137 -4.43 7.30 9.63
N GLU A 138 -4.41 8.17 10.66
CA GLU A 138 -3.54 9.35 10.68
C GLU A 138 -2.05 8.97 10.63
N GLN A 139 -1.68 7.90 11.32
CA GLN A 139 -0.31 7.40 11.31
C GLN A 139 0.07 6.77 9.96
N ALA A 140 -0.90 6.12 9.29
CA ALA A 140 -0.70 5.53 7.97
C ALA A 140 -0.40 6.58 6.89
N ILE A 141 -0.85 7.83 7.08
CA ILE A 141 -0.60 8.96 6.19
C ILE A 141 0.82 9.53 6.36
N GLN A 142 1.43 9.32 7.53
CA GLN A 142 2.74 9.89 7.87
C GLN A 142 3.83 9.45 6.88
N GLY A 143 4.55 10.43 6.31
CA GLY A 143 5.64 10.18 5.37
C GLY A 143 5.20 9.83 3.95
N LYS A 144 3.91 9.59 3.69
CA LYS A 144 3.40 9.25 2.36
C LYS A 144 3.04 10.47 1.52
N VAL A 145 2.75 11.59 2.16
CA VAL A 145 2.34 12.81 1.50
C VAL A 145 3.21 13.98 1.92
N SER A 146 3.76 14.69 0.94
CA SER A 146 4.57 15.88 1.19
C SER A 146 3.74 17.03 1.78
N GLY A 147 4.32 17.78 2.74
CA GLY A 147 3.66 18.90 3.39
C GLY A 147 2.65 18.52 4.47
N ILE A 148 2.62 17.26 4.90
CA ILE A 148 1.81 16.77 6.01
C ILE A 148 2.74 16.37 7.16
N SER A 149 2.38 16.80 8.35
CA SER A 149 3.00 16.40 9.61
C SER A 149 1.93 15.73 10.48
N VAL A 150 2.25 14.57 11.00
CA VAL A 150 1.39 13.85 11.96
C VAL A 150 2.06 13.92 13.32
N LEU A 151 1.38 14.54 14.26
CA LEU A 151 1.85 14.72 15.64
C LEU A 151 1.11 13.74 16.54
N THR A 152 1.83 12.81 17.13
CA THR A 152 1.30 11.90 18.14
C THR A 152 1.51 12.54 19.51
N ASN A 153 0.44 12.84 20.22
CA ASN A 153 0.50 13.55 21.48
C ASN A 153 1.01 12.69 22.65
N SER A 154 0.79 11.39 22.58
CA SER A 154 1.29 10.44 23.60
C SER A 154 1.40 9.03 23.02
N GLY A 155 2.14 8.14 23.70
CA GLY A 155 2.21 6.72 23.41
C GLY A 155 1.07 5.90 24.01
N SER A 156 0.18 6.53 24.77
CA SER A 156 -0.93 5.83 25.42
C SER A 156 -1.86 5.14 24.41
N PRO A 157 -2.37 3.95 24.71
CA PRO A 157 -3.36 3.29 23.86
C PRO A 157 -4.58 4.19 23.66
N GLY A 158 -5.02 4.31 22.40
CA GLY A 158 -6.17 5.15 22.06
C GLY A 158 -5.87 6.66 21.96
N ALA A 159 -4.66 7.13 22.24
CA ALA A 159 -4.30 8.54 22.06
C ALA A 159 -4.42 8.95 20.59
N GLY A 160 -5.12 10.05 20.33
CA GLY A 160 -5.32 10.63 19.00
C GLY A 160 -4.01 11.20 18.43
N SER A 161 -3.93 11.23 17.12
CA SER A 161 -2.88 11.92 16.38
C SER A 161 -3.46 13.18 15.73
N LYS A 162 -2.68 14.25 15.67
CA LYS A 162 -3.07 15.51 15.00
C LYS A 162 -2.39 15.61 13.65
N ILE A 163 -3.17 15.83 12.62
CA ILE A 163 -2.66 16.11 11.28
C ILE A 163 -2.46 17.62 11.15
N ARG A 164 -1.31 18.03 10.58
CA ARG A 164 -1.03 19.39 10.17
C ARG A 164 -0.69 19.41 8.69
N ILE A 165 -1.37 20.29 7.96
CA ILE A 165 -1.18 20.45 6.51
C ILE A 165 -0.46 21.79 6.29
N ARG A 166 0.76 21.75 5.73
CA ARG A 166 1.62 22.92 5.48
C ARG A 166 1.95 23.74 6.73
N GLY A 167 1.95 23.08 7.90
CA GLY A 167 2.30 23.73 9.17
C GLY A 167 1.11 24.38 9.88
N THR A 168 1.40 25.34 10.76
CA THR A 168 0.42 26.04 11.59
C THR A 168 0.29 27.47 11.08
N GLY A 169 -0.86 27.81 10.52
CA GLY A 169 -1.13 29.12 9.93
C GLY A 169 -1.69 30.16 10.90
N SER A 170 -2.09 29.76 12.13
CA SER A 170 -2.67 30.64 13.12
C SER A 170 -2.34 30.20 14.55
N ASN A 171 -2.49 31.08 15.53
CA ASN A 171 -2.38 30.75 16.95
C ASN A 171 -3.63 30.05 17.49
N GLY A 172 -4.68 29.92 16.70
CA GLY A 172 -5.91 29.21 17.04
C GLY A 172 -5.89 27.73 16.66
N ASN A 173 -7.06 27.18 16.37
CA ASN A 173 -7.15 25.81 15.86
C ASN A 173 -6.54 25.73 14.45
N ALA A 174 -5.55 24.87 14.29
CA ALA A 174 -4.87 24.59 13.02
C ALA A 174 -5.14 23.17 12.53
N ASP A 175 -6.16 22.49 13.09
CA ASP A 175 -6.58 21.16 12.61
C ASP A 175 -7.28 21.29 11.24
N PRO A 176 -7.05 20.37 10.30
CA PRO A 176 -7.82 20.32 9.06
C PRO A 176 -9.26 19.91 9.37
N ILE A 177 -10.17 20.17 8.45
CA ILE A 177 -11.50 19.55 8.51
C ILE A 177 -11.45 18.16 7.88
N TYR A 178 -12.25 17.28 8.44
CA TYR A 178 -12.42 15.92 7.92
C TYR A 178 -13.78 15.78 7.26
N ILE A 179 -13.80 15.20 6.07
CA ILE A 179 -15.02 14.89 5.34
C ILE A 179 -15.03 13.38 5.09
N VAL A 180 -15.97 12.68 5.68
CA VAL A 180 -16.11 11.24 5.54
C VAL A 180 -17.38 10.97 4.74
N ASP A 181 -17.25 10.38 3.57
CA ASP A 181 -18.35 10.09 2.65
C ASP A 181 -19.28 11.29 2.39
N GLY A 182 -18.65 12.46 2.26
CA GLY A 182 -19.36 13.74 2.06
C GLY A 182 -19.88 14.41 3.32
N MET A 183 -19.74 13.79 4.50
CA MET A 183 -20.18 14.36 5.76
C MET A 183 -19.00 14.92 6.56
N LYS A 184 -19.16 16.14 7.08
CA LYS A 184 -18.15 16.78 7.93
C LYS A 184 -18.10 16.10 9.31
N THR A 185 -16.90 15.73 9.73
CA THR A 185 -16.60 15.17 11.05
C THR A 185 -15.45 15.92 11.72
N TYR A 186 -15.33 15.78 13.03
CA TYR A 186 -14.24 16.41 13.80
C TYR A 186 -13.02 15.50 13.95
N SER A 187 -13.17 14.21 13.71
CA SER A 187 -12.13 13.20 13.84
C SER A 187 -12.42 12.01 12.93
N ILE A 188 -11.38 11.29 12.55
CA ILE A 188 -11.43 10.00 11.85
C ILE A 188 -10.96 8.84 12.73
N ASP A 189 -10.81 9.09 14.03
CA ASP A 189 -10.31 8.11 15.01
C ASP A 189 -11.11 6.80 15.07
N ASN A 190 -12.41 6.87 14.76
CA ASN A 190 -13.34 5.75 14.82
C ASN A 190 -13.41 4.93 13.51
N ILE A 191 -12.63 5.33 12.49
CA ILE A 191 -12.65 4.65 11.20
C ILE A 191 -11.47 3.69 11.15
N ASP A 192 -11.75 2.42 10.84
CA ASP A 192 -10.69 1.45 10.62
C ASP A 192 -10.05 1.67 9.23
N GLY A 193 -8.71 1.66 9.17
CA GLY A 193 -8.01 1.76 7.89
C GLY A 193 -8.38 0.67 6.88
N GLY A 194 -8.86 -0.48 7.36
CA GLY A 194 -9.37 -1.56 6.53
C GLY A 194 -10.65 -1.22 5.77
N ASP A 195 -11.44 -0.27 6.30
CA ASP A 195 -12.70 0.18 5.70
C ASP A 195 -12.54 1.37 4.75
N ILE A 196 -11.35 1.94 4.65
CA ILE A 196 -11.07 3.09 3.78
C ILE A 196 -10.72 2.61 2.38
N GLU A 197 -11.33 3.22 1.37
CA GLU A 197 -11.00 3.04 -0.04
C GLU A 197 -9.89 4.01 -0.46
N SER A 198 -10.06 5.30 -0.13
CA SER A 198 -9.07 6.35 -0.43
C SER A 198 -9.12 7.51 0.56
N ILE A 199 -8.03 8.25 0.62
CA ILE A 199 -7.92 9.52 1.34
C ILE A 199 -7.37 10.55 0.39
N GLU A 200 -8.12 11.61 0.14
CA GLU A 200 -7.69 12.77 -0.61
C GLU A 200 -7.41 13.93 0.33
N ILE A 201 -6.27 14.59 0.13
CA ILE A 201 -5.85 15.71 0.96
C ILE A 201 -5.73 16.96 0.11
N LEU A 202 -6.61 17.93 0.37
CA LEU A 202 -6.62 19.23 -0.26
C LEU A 202 -5.69 20.17 0.54
N LYS A 203 -4.57 20.54 -0.08
CA LYS A 203 -3.50 21.27 0.61
C LYS A 203 -3.49 22.76 0.31
N ASP A 204 -4.22 23.23 -0.67
CA ASP A 204 -4.22 24.62 -1.07
C ASP A 204 -5.62 25.27 -0.96
N ALA A 205 -5.64 26.58 -0.91
CA ALA A 205 -6.86 27.36 -0.76
C ALA A 205 -7.80 27.22 -1.97
N ALA A 206 -7.28 26.97 -3.17
CA ALA A 206 -8.11 26.85 -4.37
C ALA A 206 -8.92 25.53 -4.35
N SER A 207 -8.29 24.44 -3.94
CA SER A 207 -8.96 23.13 -3.83
C SER A 207 -9.88 23.06 -2.60
N SER A 208 -9.55 23.75 -1.51
CA SER A 208 -10.34 23.76 -0.27
C SER A 208 -11.42 24.84 -0.21
N ALA A 209 -11.47 25.77 -1.16
CA ALA A 209 -12.40 26.91 -1.17
C ALA A 209 -13.88 26.53 -1.07
N ILE A 210 -14.26 25.37 -1.58
CA ILE A 210 -15.63 24.85 -1.51
C ILE A 210 -16.10 24.60 -0.07
N TYR A 211 -15.15 24.41 0.87
CA TYR A 211 -15.44 24.20 2.28
C TYR A 211 -15.39 25.48 3.10
N GLY A 212 -15.24 26.64 2.42
CA GLY A 212 -15.24 27.97 3.05
C GLY A 212 -14.01 28.20 3.92
N THR A 213 -14.16 29.10 4.90
CA THR A 213 -13.07 29.51 5.82
C THR A 213 -12.53 28.38 6.69
N GLU A 214 -13.34 27.39 6.98
CA GLU A 214 -12.91 26.21 7.77
C GLU A 214 -11.89 25.36 7.00
N GLY A 215 -11.96 25.34 5.66
CA GLY A 215 -10.98 24.67 4.82
C GLY A 215 -9.61 25.36 4.73
N ALA A 216 -9.40 26.50 5.41
CA ALA A 216 -8.14 27.25 5.36
C ALA A 216 -6.94 26.44 5.86
N ASN A 217 -7.13 25.54 6.83
CA ASN A 217 -6.10 24.63 7.35
C ASN A 217 -5.94 23.35 6.53
N GLY A 218 -6.61 23.25 5.37
CA GLY A 218 -6.70 22.08 4.53
C GLY A 218 -7.88 21.18 4.85
N VAL A 219 -8.14 20.23 3.95
CA VAL A 219 -9.25 19.30 4.05
C VAL A 219 -8.75 17.88 3.82
N VAL A 220 -9.16 16.97 4.68
CA VAL A 220 -8.93 15.53 4.55
C VAL A 220 -10.26 14.88 4.20
N ILE A 221 -10.35 14.39 2.98
CA ILE A 221 -11.53 13.69 2.48
C ILE A 221 -11.26 12.20 2.58
N VAL A 222 -12.12 11.48 3.27
CA VAL A 222 -12.04 10.04 3.44
C VAL A 222 -13.22 9.41 2.72
N THR A 223 -12.92 8.53 1.78
CA THR A 223 -13.91 7.70 1.10
C THR A 223 -13.83 6.29 1.68
N THR A 224 -14.93 5.80 2.22
CA THR A 224 -14.99 4.43 2.75
C THR A 224 -15.34 3.45 1.65
N LYS A 225 -14.94 2.20 1.83
CA LYS A 225 -15.31 1.11 0.94
C LYS A 225 -16.83 0.96 0.92
N SER A 226 -17.37 0.73 -0.24
CA SER A 226 -18.79 0.45 -0.42
C SER A 226 -19.00 -0.99 -0.91
N GLY A 227 -20.18 -1.53 -0.67
CA GLY A 227 -20.58 -2.77 -1.32
C GLY A 227 -20.69 -2.55 -2.82
N ARG A 228 -20.34 -3.58 -3.58
CA ARG A 228 -20.46 -3.59 -5.04
C ARG A 228 -21.35 -4.73 -5.48
N ASN A 229 -21.81 -4.70 -6.72
CA ASN A 229 -22.48 -5.85 -7.32
C ASN A 229 -21.44 -6.94 -7.59
N TYR A 230 -21.38 -7.91 -6.68
CA TYR A 230 -20.53 -9.09 -6.84
C TYR A 230 -21.39 -10.31 -7.13
N ASP A 231 -20.93 -11.18 -8.00
CA ASP A 231 -21.59 -12.48 -8.26
C ASP A 231 -21.76 -13.31 -6.99
N LYS A 232 -20.85 -13.13 -6.05
CA LYS A 232 -20.88 -13.74 -4.70
C LYS A 232 -20.43 -12.74 -3.65
N PRO A 233 -20.97 -12.83 -2.42
CA PRO A 233 -20.49 -11.98 -1.32
C PRO A 233 -18.98 -12.14 -1.12
N LEU A 234 -18.28 -11.01 -1.01
CA LEU A 234 -16.86 -10.96 -0.70
C LEU A 234 -16.66 -10.93 0.81
N ILE A 235 -15.93 -11.89 1.33
CA ILE A 235 -15.53 -11.93 2.73
C ILE A 235 -14.03 -11.65 2.78
N SER A 236 -13.64 -10.64 3.53
CA SER A 236 -12.22 -10.26 3.72
C SER A 236 -11.88 -10.32 5.20
N TYR A 237 -10.79 -11.01 5.50
CA TYR A 237 -10.21 -11.05 6.84
C TYR A 237 -8.77 -10.60 6.78
N ASN A 238 -8.44 -9.60 7.59
CA ASN A 238 -7.08 -9.08 7.72
C ASN A 238 -6.65 -9.18 9.18
N SER A 239 -5.45 -9.69 9.44
CA SER A 239 -4.86 -9.73 10.76
C SER A 239 -3.46 -9.15 10.75
N GLN A 240 -3.16 -8.39 11.78
CA GLN A 240 -1.87 -7.74 11.96
C GLN A 240 -1.35 -8.04 13.36
N PHE A 241 -0.12 -8.51 13.45
CA PHE A 241 0.59 -8.78 14.69
C PHE A 241 1.86 -7.92 14.73
N GLY A 242 2.17 -7.38 15.88
CA GLY A 242 3.33 -6.54 16.04
C GLY A 242 3.84 -6.52 17.47
N VAL A 243 5.09 -6.06 17.62
CA VAL A 243 5.70 -5.78 18.91
C VAL A 243 6.04 -4.30 18.93
N GLN A 244 5.65 -3.64 20.00
CA GLN A 244 6.05 -2.27 20.28
C GLN A 244 7.21 -2.28 21.24
N SER A 245 8.29 -1.60 20.89
CA SER A 245 9.44 -1.37 21.74
C SER A 245 9.69 0.14 21.88
N GLU A 246 10.45 0.51 22.87
CA GLU A 246 10.89 1.88 23.04
C GLU A 246 11.73 2.34 21.84
N ARG A 247 11.35 3.49 21.25
CA ARG A 247 12.00 4.02 20.05
C ARG A 247 13.42 4.55 20.29
N SER A 248 13.65 5.13 21.46
CA SER A 248 14.91 5.76 21.81
C SER A 248 15.15 5.56 23.29
N LYS A 249 16.18 4.81 23.63
CA LYS A 249 16.61 4.68 25.00
C LYS A 249 17.39 5.92 25.40
N MET A 250 16.86 6.68 26.37
CA MET A 250 17.62 7.73 27.03
C MET A 250 18.68 7.06 27.88
N GLU A 251 19.94 7.39 27.70
CA GLU A 251 21.00 6.90 28.59
C GLU A 251 20.94 7.67 29.88
N LEU A 252 20.59 7.00 30.96
CA LEU A 252 20.63 7.54 32.31
C LEU A 252 21.98 7.22 32.94
N MET A 253 22.43 8.13 33.80
CA MET A 253 23.62 7.86 34.62
C MET A 253 23.32 6.72 35.57
N ASN A 254 24.28 5.80 35.68
CA ASN A 254 24.29 4.82 36.74
C ASN A 254 24.72 5.48 38.07
N GLU A 255 24.61 4.73 39.22
CA GLU A 255 24.95 5.27 40.53
C GLU A 255 26.39 5.83 40.58
N SER A 256 27.33 5.11 40.00
CA SER A 256 28.74 5.49 39.99
C SER A 256 28.97 6.82 39.21
N GLN A 257 28.39 6.93 38.02
CA GLN A 257 28.49 8.13 37.22
C GLN A 257 27.80 9.32 37.88
N TYR A 258 26.61 9.12 38.46
CA TYR A 258 25.89 10.14 39.19
C TYR A 258 26.67 10.66 40.42
N ARG A 259 27.31 9.77 41.16
CA ARG A 259 28.21 10.12 42.28
C ARG A 259 29.39 10.92 41.80
N THR A 260 30.05 10.52 40.75
CA THR A 260 31.17 11.28 40.16
C THR A 260 30.73 12.69 39.81
N TYR A 261 29.58 12.81 39.10
CA TYR A 261 29.02 14.10 38.77
C TYR A 261 28.73 14.99 40.00
N LEU A 262 28.08 14.44 41.04
CA LEU A 262 27.80 15.18 42.27
C LEU A 262 29.06 15.60 43.03
N ASN A 263 30.07 14.73 43.10
CA ASN A 263 31.36 15.08 43.69
C ASN A 263 32.06 16.20 42.95
N GLU A 264 32.07 16.19 41.63
CA GLU A 264 32.60 17.26 40.80
C GLU A 264 31.80 18.57 40.96
N ALA A 265 30.49 18.45 41.17
CA ALA A 265 29.60 19.58 41.47
C ALA A 265 29.75 20.12 42.93
N GLY A 266 30.62 19.54 43.75
CA GLY A 266 30.88 19.98 45.11
C GLY A 266 29.81 19.60 46.15
N VAL A 267 28.92 18.65 45.82
CA VAL A 267 27.90 18.17 46.76
C VAL A 267 28.54 17.19 47.75
N GLN A 268 28.43 17.53 49.05
CA GLN A 268 28.93 16.68 50.14
C GLN A 268 27.84 15.77 50.70
N ASN A 269 28.24 14.66 51.30
CA ASN A 269 27.36 13.70 51.98
C ASN A 269 26.27 13.08 51.04
N ILE A 270 26.72 12.60 49.92
CA ILE A 270 25.83 11.92 48.97
C ILE A 270 25.40 10.56 49.56
N PRO A 271 24.13 10.37 49.91
CA PRO A 271 23.67 9.09 50.45
C PRO A 271 23.79 7.98 49.38
N SER A 272 24.13 6.79 49.81
CA SER A 272 24.07 5.59 48.95
C SER A 272 23.44 4.44 49.72
N ASN A 273 22.56 3.77 49.03
CA ASN A 273 21.98 2.51 49.46
C ASN A 273 22.61 1.29 48.76
N GLY A 274 23.60 1.54 47.87
CA GLY A 274 24.26 0.49 47.09
C GLY A 274 23.38 -0.15 46.01
N ILE A 275 22.27 0.47 45.68
CA ILE A 275 21.33 -0.02 44.67
C ILE A 275 21.51 0.82 43.41
N ASP A 276 21.83 0.15 42.30
CA ASP A 276 21.94 0.76 40.98
C ASP A 276 20.84 0.17 40.08
N THR A 277 19.67 0.79 40.13
CA THR A 277 18.50 0.34 39.36
C THR A 277 18.40 1.11 38.05
N ASN A 278 18.37 0.39 36.94
CA ASN A 278 18.04 0.99 35.64
C ASN A 278 16.50 1.12 35.53
N TRP A 279 16.01 2.27 35.97
CA TRP A 279 14.57 2.56 35.99
C TRP A 279 13.90 2.50 34.62
N LEU A 280 14.63 2.73 33.52
CA LEU A 280 14.06 2.59 32.18
C LEU A 280 13.75 1.12 31.88
N ASN A 281 14.64 0.20 32.23
CA ASN A 281 14.39 -1.23 32.04
C ASN A 281 13.32 -1.79 32.98
N GLU A 282 13.11 -1.16 34.15
CA GLU A 282 12.05 -1.56 35.09
C GLU A 282 10.67 -1.04 34.65
N VAL A 283 10.64 0.08 33.94
CA VAL A 283 9.40 0.76 33.59
C VAL A 283 8.92 0.40 32.18
N PHE A 284 9.84 0.11 31.26
CA PHE A 284 9.48 -0.18 29.86
C PHE A 284 9.73 -1.63 29.51
N GLU A 285 8.70 -2.30 29.05
CA GLU A 285 8.75 -3.63 28.48
C GLU A 285 8.22 -3.63 27.05
N ASP A 286 8.74 -4.52 26.22
CA ASP A 286 8.19 -4.73 24.88
C ASP A 286 6.75 -5.22 24.99
N ALA A 287 5.86 -4.59 24.25
CA ALA A 287 4.43 -4.85 24.33
C ALA A 287 3.87 -5.41 23.02
N TRP A 288 3.10 -6.47 23.12
CA TRP A 288 2.42 -7.07 21.98
C TRP A 288 1.21 -6.23 21.56
N MET A 289 0.98 -6.19 20.27
CA MET A 289 -0.23 -5.66 19.69
C MET A 289 -0.75 -6.62 18.63
N GLU A 290 -2.06 -6.73 18.57
CA GLU A 290 -2.76 -7.47 17.52
C GLU A 290 -3.99 -6.70 17.07
N LYS A 291 -4.30 -6.84 15.78
CA LYS A 291 -5.46 -6.24 15.17
C LYS A 291 -6.09 -7.25 14.24
N HIS A 292 -7.41 -7.39 14.35
CA HIS A 292 -8.21 -8.24 13.47
C HIS A 292 -9.30 -7.38 12.84
N HIS A 293 -9.46 -7.47 11.54
CA HIS A 293 -10.50 -6.78 10.78
C HIS A 293 -11.20 -7.81 9.90
N LEU A 294 -12.52 -7.86 9.99
CA LEU A 294 -13.38 -8.73 9.20
C LEU A 294 -14.40 -7.88 8.47
N SER A 295 -14.56 -8.10 7.17
CA SER A 295 -15.57 -7.40 6.39
C SER A 295 -16.34 -8.34 5.46
N PHE A 296 -17.61 -8.00 5.26
CA PHE A 296 -18.54 -8.67 4.35
C PHE A 296 -19.09 -7.62 3.40
N ALA A 297 -18.82 -7.77 2.12
CA ALA A 297 -19.30 -6.85 1.08
C ALA A 297 -20.08 -7.61 0.03
N GLY A 298 -21.14 -7.01 -0.48
CA GLY A 298 -21.95 -7.61 -1.53
C GLY A 298 -23.00 -6.66 -2.04
N GLY A 299 -23.82 -7.15 -2.96
CA GLY A 299 -24.93 -6.38 -3.46
C GLY A 299 -25.49 -6.91 -4.76
N THR A 300 -26.48 -6.20 -5.23
CA THR A 300 -27.11 -6.35 -6.54
C THR A 300 -27.06 -5.00 -7.24
N GLU A 301 -27.54 -4.92 -8.49
CA GLU A 301 -27.66 -3.64 -9.19
C GLU A 301 -28.50 -2.58 -8.45
N LYS A 302 -29.41 -3.03 -7.55
CA LYS A 302 -30.35 -2.13 -6.85
C LYS A 302 -29.95 -1.82 -5.41
N SER A 303 -29.13 -2.66 -4.77
CA SER A 303 -28.73 -2.45 -3.40
C SER A 303 -27.36 -3.06 -3.13
N THR A 304 -26.54 -2.34 -2.41
CA THR A 304 -25.20 -2.79 -2.00
C THR A 304 -25.09 -2.71 -0.48
N TYR A 305 -24.26 -3.54 0.11
CA TYR A 305 -24.00 -3.55 1.54
C TYR A 305 -22.52 -3.78 1.83
N LEU A 306 -22.04 -3.17 2.88
CA LEU A 306 -20.78 -3.45 3.54
C LEU A 306 -21.06 -3.56 5.05
N LEU A 307 -20.61 -4.64 5.65
CA LEU A 307 -20.59 -4.82 7.10
C LEU A 307 -19.16 -5.15 7.48
N SER A 308 -18.58 -4.37 8.40
CA SER A 308 -17.23 -4.59 8.89
C SER A 308 -17.15 -4.48 10.40
N GLY A 309 -16.12 -5.07 10.96
CA GLY A 309 -15.79 -4.95 12.36
C GLY A 309 -14.32 -5.20 12.59
N SER A 310 -13.73 -4.43 13.50
CA SER A 310 -12.35 -4.60 13.90
C SER A 310 -12.19 -4.70 15.41
N ILE A 311 -11.22 -5.50 15.82
CA ILE A 311 -10.79 -5.60 17.21
C ILE A 311 -9.28 -5.33 17.22
N GLN A 312 -8.88 -4.41 18.07
CA GLN A 312 -7.47 -4.11 18.31
C GLN A 312 -7.15 -4.31 19.78
N ILE A 313 -6.15 -5.13 20.04
CA ILE A 313 -5.61 -5.36 21.38
C ILE A 313 -4.19 -4.77 21.37
N LYS A 314 -3.94 -3.89 22.33
CA LYS A 314 -2.66 -3.23 22.48
C LYS A 314 -2.26 -3.27 23.95
N MET A 315 -1.16 -3.95 24.26
CA MET A 315 -0.59 -3.90 25.60
C MET A 315 0.13 -2.58 25.82
N VAL A 316 0.30 -2.21 27.07
CA VAL A 316 0.99 -0.97 27.47
C VAL A 316 2.47 -1.28 27.64
N LEU A 317 3.33 -0.37 27.18
CA LEU A 317 4.78 -0.46 27.35
C LEU A 317 5.25 -0.17 28.79
N LEU A 318 4.36 0.39 29.62
CA LEU A 318 4.63 0.75 31.01
C LEU A 318 4.10 -0.32 31.97
N VAL A 319 4.92 -0.75 32.88
CA VAL A 319 4.57 -1.64 34.00
C VAL A 319 4.17 -0.83 35.22
#